data_eb1da2ee1014e7011a6c676351f07dae
#
_entry.id   eb1da2ee1014e7011a6c676351f07dae
#
_cell.length_a   1.000
_cell.length_b   1.000
_cell.length_c   1.000
_cell.angle_alpha   90.00
_cell.angle_beta   90.00
_cell.angle_gamma   90.00
#
_symmetry.space_group_name_H-M   'P 1'
#
loop_
_entity.id
_entity.type
_entity.pdbx_description
1 polymer ?
#
loop_
_entity_poly.entity_id
_entity_poly.type
_entity_poly.pdbx_seq_one_letter_code
_entity_poly.pdbx_strand_id
1 'polypeptide(L)'
;SPQAIADTEGMYADAEFAGYRGNTKFFGDKSNLRNFERITSEVQSSFIAAGYLSKRIPMDHAKWDYTALKSGLRDTIGVVAPKFDTDEVARVIDKKQKQGALKEGELFSLEVFFQPNQNSFPFESYADAFMKVVELTSTYGGAVITIEGHSDPLGYLKNKKEGASEIVLNRTRQAAKNLSLTRSNAVRDNIIAFAKKKGITIDTSQFVVVGHGIDQPKNGMCGSDPCAPKTEQEWRNNMRVEFRIIQIEAESSAFKPL
;
A
#
# COMPACT_ATOMS: atom_id res chain seq x y z
N SER A 1 -20.10 27.02 9.75
CA SER A 1 -19.18 27.66 8.79
C SER A 1 -18.94 26.71 7.61
N PRO A 2 -18.55 27.19 6.42
CA PRO A 2 -18.20 26.32 5.29
C PRO A 2 -17.14 25.28 5.66
N GLN A 3 -16.19 25.64 6.51
CA GLN A 3 -15.15 24.73 7.00
C GLN A 3 -15.77 23.58 7.83
N ALA A 4 -16.72 23.86 8.72
CA ALA A 4 -17.36 22.80 9.51
C ALA A 4 -18.16 21.81 8.64
N ILE A 5 -18.70 22.26 7.51
CA ILE A 5 -19.36 21.38 6.54
C ILE A 5 -18.34 20.48 5.86
N ALA A 6 -17.23 21.04 5.37
CA ALA A 6 -16.16 20.28 4.75
C ALA A 6 -15.54 19.24 5.72
N ASP A 7 -15.31 19.64 6.99
CA ASP A 7 -14.80 18.73 8.02
C ASP A 7 -15.80 17.60 8.30
N THR A 8 -17.09 17.89 8.30
CA THR A 8 -18.16 16.89 8.49
C THR A 8 -18.25 15.96 7.28
N GLU A 9 -18.18 16.47 6.07
CA GLU A 9 -18.14 15.65 4.84
C GLU A 9 -16.92 14.73 4.84
N GLY A 10 -15.74 15.21 5.25
CA GLY A 10 -14.53 14.41 5.42
C GLY A 10 -14.72 13.28 6.44
N MET A 11 -15.37 13.55 7.58
CA MET A 11 -15.70 12.50 8.57
C MET A 11 -16.66 11.45 8.01
N TYR A 12 -17.63 11.82 7.18
CA TYR A 12 -18.53 10.86 6.53
C TYR A 12 -17.84 10.05 5.45
N ALA A 13 -16.87 10.60 4.75
CA ALA A 13 -16.05 9.86 3.78
C ALA A 13 -15.22 8.75 4.45
N ASP A 14 -14.81 8.92 5.72
CA ASP A 14 -14.13 7.92 6.51
C ASP A 14 -15.08 6.84 7.10
N ALA A 15 -16.37 7.11 7.11
CA ALA A 15 -17.39 6.21 7.65
C ALA A 15 -17.94 5.30 6.56
N GLU A 16 -17.67 4.00 6.64
CA GLU A 16 -18.35 3.00 5.82
C GLU A 16 -19.63 2.56 6.55
N PHE A 17 -20.81 2.86 5.97
CA PHE A 17 -22.06 2.30 6.48
C PHE A 17 -22.02 0.78 6.34
N ALA A 18 -22.10 0.08 7.46
CA ALA A 18 -22.10 -1.38 7.52
C ALA A 18 -23.42 -1.95 6.97
N GLY A 19 -23.51 -2.01 5.65
CA GLY A 19 -24.60 -2.69 4.94
C GLY A 19 -24.41 -4.21 4.96
N TYR A 20 -25.14 -4.93 4.13
CA TYR A 20 -25.10 -6.39 4.03
C TYR A 20 -23.68 -6.94 3.88
N ARG A 21 -22.86 -6.37 2.97
CA ARG A 21 -21.48 -6.80 2.75
C ARG A 21 -20.59 -6.61 3.96
N GLY A 22 -20.69 -5.46 4.62
CA GLY A 22 -19.93 -5.16 5.83
C GLY A 22 -20.28 -6.14 6.95
N ASN A 23 -21.55 -6.37 7.17
CA ASN A 23 -22.02 -7.33 8.16
C ASN A 23 -21.60 -8.76 7.84
N THR A 24 -21.68 -9.19 6.58
CA THR A 24 -21.22 -10.52 6.16
C THR A 24 -19.71 -10.69 6.41
N LYS A 25 -18.90 -9.69 6.09
CA LYS A 25 -17.45 -9.71 6.38
C LYS A 25 -17.18 -9.73 7.88
N PHE A 26 -17.88 -8.91 8.65
CA PHE A 26 -17.60 -8.73 10.07
C PHE A 26 -18.09 -9.92 10.91
N PHE A 27 -19.31 -10.41 10.67
CA PHE A 27 -19.92 -11.46 11.48
C PHE A 27 -19.89 -12.86 10.84
N GLY A 28 -19.79 -12.95 9.50
CA GLY A 28 -19.91 -14.21 8.77
C GLY A 28 -18.59 -14.74 8.21
N ASP A 29 -17.59 -13.90 7.99
CA ASP A 29 -16.33 -14.30 7.38
C ASP A 29 -15.20 -14.41 8.41
N LYS A 30 -14.93 -15.63 8.86
CA LYS A 30 -13.84 -15.92 9.82
C LYS A 30 -12.43 -15.67 9.25
N SER A 31 -12.29 -15.61 7.93
CA SER A 31 -11.01 -15.29 7.28
C SER A 31 -10.74 -13.78 7.24
N ASN A 32 -11.76 -12.96 7.44
CA ASN A 32 -11.59 -11.52 7.52
C ASN A 32 -10.82 -11.15 8.78
N LEU A 33 -9.70 -10.46 8.63
CA LEU A 33 -8.84 -10.05 9.74
C LEU A 33 -9.53 -9.10 10.74
N ARG A 34 -10.59 -8.43 10.33
CA ARG A 34 -11.44 -7.57 11.17
C ARG A 34 -12.81 -8.20 11.43
N ASN A 35 -12.86 -9.52 11.65
CA ASN A 35 -14.09 -10.18 12.04
C ASN A 35 -14.42 -9.95 13.53
N PHE A 36 -15.68 -10.21 13.91
CA PHE A 36 -16.18 -9.99 15.26
C PHE A 36 -15.33 -10.71 16.32
N GLU A 37 -15.05 -12.00 16.14
CA GLU A 37 -14.33 -12.82 17.11
C GLU A 37 -12.91 -12.30 17.33
N ARG A 38 -12.21 -11.95 16.26
CA ARG A 38 -10.85 -11.42 16.36
C ARG A 38 -10.80 -10.06 17.01
N ILE A 39 -11.61 -9.11 16.57
CA ILE A 39 -11.63 -7.75 17.13
C ILE A 39 -12.00 -7.79 18.60
N THR A 40 -13.06 -8.51 18.99
CA THR A 40 -13.45 -8.64 20.41
C THR A 40 -12.36 -9.29 21.25
N SER A 41 -11.66 -10.30 20.69
CA SER A 41 -10.54 -10.94 21.36
C SER A 41 -9.37 -9.98 21.57
N GLU A 42 -9.00 -9.20 20.56
CA GLU A 42 -7.89 -8.23 20.62
C GLU A 42 -8.20 -7.08 21.59
N VAL A 43 -9.42 -6.53 21.53
CA VAL A 43 -9.88 -5.49 22.46
C VAL A 43 -9.82 -6.00 23.91
N GLN A 44 -10.37 -7.17 24.19
CA GLN A 44 -10.35 -7.73 25.54
C GLN A 44 -8.91 -8.00 26.02
N SER A 45 -8.02 -8.47 25.14
CA SER A 45 -6.60 -8.65 25.49
C SER A 45 -5.95 -7.34 25.91
N SER A 46 -6.24 -6.25 25.19
CA SER A 46 -5.74 -4.92 25.52
C SER A 46 -6.27 -4.41 26.86
N PHE A 47 -7.56 -4.63 27.13
CA PHE A 47 -8.17 -4.27 28.41
C PHE A 47 -7.62 -5.10 29.59
N ILE A 48 -7.35 -6.39 29.37
CA ILE A 48 -6.67 -7.23 30.38
C ILE A 48 -5.26 -6.73 30.64
N ALA A 49 -4.50 -6.46 29.59
CA ALA A 49 -3.13 -5.94 29.72
C ALA A 49 -3.07 -4.58 30.45
N ALA A 50 -4.10 -3.74 30.23
CA ALA A 50 -4.23 -2.45 30.90
C ALA A 50 -4.81 -2.55 32.35
N GLY A 51 -5.20 -3.75 32.80
CA GLY A 51 -5.76 -3.97 34.13
C GLY A 51 -7.23 -3.61 34.28
N TYR A 52 -7.94 -3.29 33.19
CA TYR A 52 -9.38 -2.98 33.22
C TYR A 52 -10.28 -4.22 33.27
N LEU A 53 -9.80 -5.35 32.77
CA LEU A 53 -10.47 -6.65 32.84
C LEU A 53 -9.57 -7.67 33.54
N SER A 54 -10.14 -8.47 34.45
CA SER A 54 -9.42 -9.56 35.11
C SER A 54 -9.43 -10.86 34.29
N LYS A 55 -10.39 -11.03 33.41
CA LYS A 55 -10.56 -12.21 32.55
C LYS A 55 -11.37 -11.85 31.29
N ARG A 56 -11.30 -12.74 30.29
CA ARG A 56 -12.13 -12.62 29.09
C ARG A 56 -13.60 -12.82 29.44
N ILE A 57 -14.43 -11.97 28.86
CA ILE A 57 -15.88 -12.03 28.94
C ILE A 57 -16.39 -12.68 27.67
N PRO A 58 -17.20 -13.75 27.73
CA PRO A 58 -17.83 -14.31 26.55
C PRO A 58 -18.67 -13.26 25.83
N MET A 59 -18.42 -13.07 24.56
CA MET A 59 -19.19 -12.18 23.70
C MET A 59 -19.70 -12.99 22.51
N ASP A 60 -20.95 -12.76 22.13
CA ASP A 60 -21.57 -13.44 21.01
C ASP A 60 -22.38 -12.42 20.18
N HIS A 61 -22.74 -12.81 18.97
CA HIS A 61 -23.59 -12.05 18.06
C HIS A 61 -24.78 -12.90 17.59
N ALA A 62 -25.73 -12.29 16.90
CA ALA A 62 -27.00 -12.92 16.53
C ALA A 62 -26.90 -14.15 15.60
N LYS A 63 -25.71 -14.44 15.03
CA LYS A 63 -25.45 -15.59 14.13
C LYS A 63 -26.46 -15.71 12.99
N TRP A 64 -26.76 -14.60 12.35
CA TRP A 64 -27.74 -14.54 11.28
C TRP A 64 -27.27 -15.34 10.06
N ASP A 65 -28.22 -15.97 9.38
CA ASP A 65 -27.97 -16.60 8.08
C ASP A 65 -27.90 -15.53 6.99
N TYR A 66 -26.67 -15.10 6.69
CA TYR A 66 -26.43 -14.09 5.66
C TYR A 66 -26.78 -14.58 4.25
N THR A 67 -26.82 -15.91 4.02
CA THR A 67 -27.25 -16.47 2.74
C THR A 67 -28.74 -16.26 2.54
N ALA A 68 -29.54 -16.53 3.59
CA ALA A 68 -30.97 -16.27 3.58
C ALA A 68 -31.27 -14.77 3.44
N LEU A 69 -30.56 -13.92 4.18
CA LEU A 69 -30.73 -12.46 4.10
C LEU A 69 -30.42 -11.89 2.71
N LYS A 70 -29.51 -12.52 1.96
CA LYS A 70 -29.19 -12.09 0.59
C LYS A 70 -30.41 -12.17 -0.35
N SER A 71 -31.30 -13.13 -0.15
CA SER A 71 -32.41 -13.39 -1.07
C SER A 71 -33.41 -12.24 -1.18
N GLY A 72 -33.47 -11.37 -0.17
CA GLY A 72 -34.35 -10.21 -0.13
C GLY A 72 -33.74 -8.90 -0.62
N LEU A 73 -32.44 -8.92 -0.92
CA LEU A 73 -31.76 -7.72 -1.37
C LEU A 73 -31.88 -7.57 -2.89
N ARG A 74 -32.31 -6.40 -3.33
CA ARG A 74 -32.12 -6.01 -4.73
C ARG A 74 -30.63 -5.99 -5.01
N ASP A 75 -30.21 -6.55 -6.17
CA ASP A 75 -28.81 -6.59 -6.58
C ASP A 75 -28.26 -5.16 -6.75
N THR A 76 -27.92 -4.55 -5.64
CA THR A 76 -26.99 -3.45 -5.58
C THR A 76 -25.58 -4.05 -5.46
N ILE A 77 -25.26 -5.03 -6.31
CA ILE A 77 -23.87 -5.42 -6.56
C ILE A 77 -23.25 -4.28 -7.35
N GLY A 78 -23.21 -3.12 -6.71
CA GLY A 78 -22.31 -2.08 -7.10
C GLY A 78 -20.92 -2.67 -7.09
N VAL A 79 -20.23 -2.59 -8.20
CA VAL A 79 -18.78 -2.57 -8.20
C VAL A 79 -18.40 -1.77 -6.95
N VAL A 80 -17.57 -2.34 -6.06
CA VAL A 80 -17.02 -1.58 -4.94
C VAL A 80 -16.37 -0.38 -5.58
N ALA A 81 -17.03 0.77 -5.49
CA ALA A 81 -16.46 1.99 -6.01
C ALA A 81 -15.11 2.14 -5.32
N PRO A 82 -14.02 2.32 -6.05
CA PRO A 82 -12.72 2.48 -5.44
C PRO A 82 -12.80 3.64 -4.44
N LYS A 83 -12.46 3.35 -3.18
CA LYS A 83 -12.51 4.31 -2.06
C LYS A 83 -11.63 5.53 -2.29
N PHE A 84 -10.55 5.33 -3.04
CA PHE A 84 -9.53 6.34 -3.26
C PHE A 84 -9.53 6.82 -4.70
N ASP A 85 -9.34 8.10 -4.87
CA ASP A 85 -8.90 8.66 -6.15
C ASP A 85 -7.39 8.41 -6.27
N THR A 86 -7.00 7.41 -7.07
CA THR A 86 -5.61 6.98 -7.21
C THR A 86 -4.71 8.08 -7.76
N ASP A 87 -5.23 8.98 -8.59
CA ASP A 87 -4.45 10.08 -9.18
C ASP A 87 -4.21 11.18 -8.15
N GLU A 88 -5.21 11.49 -7.31
CA GLU A 88 -5.08 12.48 -6.25
C GLU A 88 -4.17 11.95 -5.13
N VAL A 89 -4.33 10.70 -4.75
CA VAL A 89 -3.43 10.03 -3.80
C VAL A 89 -1.98 10.05 -4.30
N ALA A 90 -1.74 9.78 -5.59
CA ALA A 90 -0.40 9.88 -6.17
C ALA A 90 0.18 11.29 -6.08
N ARG A 91 -0.64 12.33 -6.29
CA ARG A 91 -0.21 13.75 -6.14
C ARG A 91 0.13 14.09 -4.69
N VAL A 92 -0.68 13.65 -3.72
CA VAL A 92 -0.42 13.86 -2.28
C VAL A 92 0.90 13.20 -1.88
N ILE A 93 1.14 11.98 -2.35
CA ILE A 93 2.39 11.25 -2.08
C ILE A 93 3.59 11.95 -2.72
N ASP A 94 3.50 12.36 -3.99
CA ASP A 94 4.56 13.10 -4.68
C ASP A 94 4.88 14.42 -3.96
N LYS A 95 3.86 15.14 -3.49
CA LYS A 95 4.01 16.35 -2.67
C LYS A 95 4.72 16.05 -1.35
N LYS A 96 4.27 15.05 -0.58
CA LYS A 96 4.92 14.64 0.67
C LYS A 96 6.36 14.19 0.45
N GLN A 97 6.64 13.49 -0.64
CA GLN A 97 7.99 13.06 -1.01
C GLN A 97 8.90 14.25 -1.29
N LYS A 98 8.44 15.24 -2.06
CA LYS A 98 9.19 16.48 -2.34
C LYS A 98 9.47 17.31 -1.07
N GLN A 99 8.61 17.22 -0.08
CA GLN A 99 8.74 17.88 1.21
C GLN A 99 9.59 17.09 2.22
N GLY A 100 10.01 15.86 1.90
CA GLY A 100 10.71 14.97 2.82
C GLY A 100 9.83 14.42 3.96
N ALA A 101 8.51 14.58 3.86
CA ALA A 101 7.54 14.26 4.90
C ALA A 101 6.92 12.85 4.74
N LEU A 102 7.45 12.01 3.85
CA LEU A 102 6.94 10.63 3.64
C LEU A 102 7.06 9.74 4.89
N LYS A 103 8.01 10.03 5.77
CA LYS A 103 8.17 9.28 7.03
C LYS A 103 7.11 9.63 8.07
N GLU A 104 6.45 10.75 7.92
CA GLU A 104 5.35 11.16 8.79
C GLU A 104 4.12 10.32 8.43
N GLY A 105 3.64 9.50 9.37
CA GLY A 105 2.54 8.58 9.16
C GLY A 105 2.92 7.23 8.55
N GLU A 106 4.23 6.94 8.37
CA GLU A 106 4.67 5.61 7.95
C GLU A 106 4.39 4.59 9.06
N LEU A 107 3.53 3.61 8.74
CA LEU A 107 3.17 2.52 9.64
C LEU A 107 4.10 1.31 9.49
N PHE A 108 4.60 1.12 8.28
CA PHE A 108 5.44 -0.02 7.94
C PHE A 108 6.19 0.24 6.64
N SER A 109 7.44 -0.21 6.55
CA SER A 109 8.20 -0.21 5.31
C SER A 109 8.97 -1.51 5.11
N LEU A 110 9.18 -1.85 3.85
CA LEU A 110 9.87 -3.05 3.39
C LEU A 110 10.60 -2.77 2.09
N GLU A 111 11.79 -3.35 1.92
CA GLU A 111 12.51 -3.33 0.64
C GLU A 111 12.52 -4.72 0.01
N VAL A 112 12.14 -4.82 -1.25
CA VAL A 112 12.24 -6.02 -2.09
C VAL A 112 13.35 -5.81 -3.09
N PHE A 113 14.36 -6.69 -3.09
CA PHE A 113 15.52 -6.60 -3.96
C PHE A 113 15.37 -7.49 -5.19
N PHE A 114 15.86 -6.98 -6.32
CA PHE A 114 15.85 -7.67 -7.61
C PHE A 114 17.26 -7.99 -8.10
N GLN A 115 17.37 -9.07 -8.83
CA GLN A 115 18.59 -9.35 -9.57
C GLN A 115 18.69 -8.47 -10.82
N PRO A 116 19.90 -8.22 -11.35
CA PRO A 116 20.08 -7.47 -12.59
C PRO A 116 19.21 -8.04 -13.71
N ASN A 117 18.53 -7.14 -14.44
CA ASN A 117 17.65 -7.49 -15.57
C ASN A 117 16.48 -8.46 -15.27
N GLN A 118 16.16 -8.68 -14.00
CA GLN A 118 15.00 -9.50 -13.61
C GLN A 118 13.86 -8.67 -13.09
N ASN A 119 12.64 -9.13 -13.37
CA ASN A 119 11.38 -8.55 -12.88
C ASN A 119 10.68 -9.47 -11.87
N SER A 120 11.26 -10.64 -11.59
CA SER A 120 10.81 -11.59 -10.58
C SER A 120 11.68 -11.52 -9.34
N PHE A 121 11.12 -11.87 -8.20
CA PHE A 121 11.80 -11.94 -6.91
C PHE A 121 11.33 -13.19 -6.14
N PRO A 122 12.12 -13.72 -5.19
CA PRO A 122 11.76 -14.88 -4.40
C PRO A 122 10.66 -14.52 -3.39
N PHE A 123 9.40 -14.70 -3.81
CA PHE A 123 8.22 -14.31 -3.04
C PHE A 123 8.20 -14.93 -1.63
N GLU A 124 8.60 -16.18 -1.50
CA GLU A 124 8.59 -16.92 -0.23
C GLU A 124 9.45 -16.25 0.83
N SER A 125 10.52 -15.58 0.43
CA SER A 125 11.42 -14.84 1.34
C SER A 125 10.75 -13.61 1.96
N TYR A 126 9.64 -13.16 1.41
CA TYR A 126 8.90 -11.96 1.85
C TYR A 126 7.50 -12.28 2.36
N ALA A 127 7.12 -13.56 2.46
CA ALA A 127 5.75 -13.96 2.79
C ALA A 127 5.25 -13.40 4.12
N ASP A 128 6.08 -13.41 5.17
CA ASP A 128 5.72 -12.86 6.50
C ASP A 128 5.54 -11.34 6.45
N ALA A 129 6.41 -10.65 5.71
CA ALA A 129 6.30 -9.22 5.53
C ALA A 129 5.03 -8.86 4.73
N PHE A 130 4.69 -9.60 3.70
CA PHE A 130 3.45 -9.41 2.94
C PHE A 130 2.20 -9.74 3.77
N MET A 131 2.27 -10.72 4.69
CA MET A 131 1.19 -10.94 5.64
C MET A 131 0.98 -9.72 6.52
N LYS A 132 2.07 -9.13 7.03
CA LYS A 132 2.01 -7.89 7.83
C LYS A 132 1.39 -6.72 7.05
N VAL A 133 1.74 -6.59 5.76
CA VAL A 133 1.14 -5.59 4.86
C VAL A 133 -0.36 -5.79 4.77
N VAL A 134 -0.80 -7.02 4.47
CA VAL A 134 -2.21 -7.36 4.34
C VAL A 134 -2.98 -7.09 5.64
N GLU A 135 -2.39 -7.42 6.77
CA GLU A 135 -2.95 -7.14 8.10
C GLU A 135 -3.12 -5.64 8.34
N LEU A 136 -2.07 -4.86 8.12
CA LEU A 136 -2.10 -3.41 8.34
C LEU A 136 -3.10 -2.73 7.39
N THR A 137 -3.12 -3.13 6.12
CA THR A 137 -4.07 -2.60 5.13
C THR A 137 -5.52 -2.86 5.51
N SER A 138 -5.81 -4.04 6.05
CA SER A 138 -7.17 -4.36 6.52
C SER A 138 -7.52 -3.67 7.83
N THR A 139 -6.53 -3.35 8.67
CA THR A 139 -6.71 -2.68 9.96
C THR A 139 -6.92 -1.17 9.79
N TYR A 140 -6.15 -0.57 8.89
CA TYR A 140 -6.19 0.88 8.65
C TYR A 140 -6.86 1.15 7.30
N GLY A 141 -8.18 1.27 7.30
CA GLY A 141 -8.98 1.47 6.08
C GLY A 141 -8.67 2.78 5.32
N GLY A 142 -8.03 3.76 5.96
CA GLY A 142 -7.51 5.00 5.35
C GLY A 142 -6.04 4.94 4.99
N ALA A 143 -5.37 3.79 5.13
CA ALA A 143 -3.96 3.67 4.76
C ALA A 143 -3.80 3.46 3.24
N VAL A 144 -2.85 4.17 2.67
CA VAL A 144 -2.40 4.00 1.29
C VAL A 144 -1.09 3.25 1.27
N ILE A 145 -0.94 2.39 0.28
CA ILE A 145 0.25 1.59 0.06
C ILE A 145 1.02 2.17 -1.11
N THR A 146 2.20 2.72 -0.86
CA THR A 146 3.10 3.14 -1.92
C THR A 146 4.06 2.01 -2.27
N ILE A 147 4.26 1.79 -3.55
CA ILE A 147 5.19 0.80 -4.11
C ILE A 147 6.10 1.53 -5.07
N GLU A 148 7.31 1.85 -4.60
CA GLU A 148 8.26 2.72 -5.28
C GLU A 148 9.42 1.91 -5.83
N GLY A 149 9.53 1.84 -7.15
CA GLY A 149 10.59 1.10 -7.83
C GLY A 149 11.81 1.95 -8.15
N HIS A 150 12.97 1.34 -7.98
CA HIS A 150 14.27 1.96 -8.27
C HIS A 150 15.13 1.04 -9.13
N SER A 151 16.04 1.64 -9.88
CA SER A 151 16.99 0.95 -10.74
C SER A 151 18.41 1.45 -10.48
N ASP A 152 19.40 0.62 -10.77
CA ASP A 152 20.78 1.06 -10.74
C ASP A 152 21.11 1.99 -11.91
N PRO A 153 22.07 2.93 -11.74
CA PRO A 153 22.42 3.89 -12.77
C PRO A 153 23.49 3.40 -13.75
N LEU A 154 23.87 2.11 -13.76
CA LEU A 154 25.01 1.60 -14.54
C LEU A 154 24.93 1.96 -16.02
N GLY A 155 23.80 1.68 -16.66
CA GLY A 155 23.62 1.95 -18.09
C GLY A 155 23.70 3.45 -18.41
N TYR A 156 23.14 4.29 -17.56
CA TYR A 156 23.21 5.75 -17.68
C TYR A 156 24.64 6.26 -17.53
N LEU A 157 25.35 5.81 -16.51
CA LEU A 157 26.73 6.23 -16.25
C LEU A 157 27.71 5.78 -17.33
N LYS A 158 27.50 4.57 -17.88
CA LYS A 158 28.26 4.07 -19.02
C LYS A 158 28.08 4.99 -20.24
N ASN A 159 26.84 5.25 -20.64
CA ASN A 159 26.54 6.12 -21.77
C ASN A 159 27.08 7.54 -21.56
N LYS A 160 26.97 8.08 -20.34
CA LYS A 160 27.52 9.42 -20.00
C LYS A 160 29.06 9.46 -20.11
N LYS A 161 29.75 8.42 -19.66
CA LYS A 161 31.20 8.29 -19.78
C LYS A 161 31.64 8.17 -21.23
N GLU A 162 30.88 7.52 -22.09
CA GLU A 162 31.13 7.37 -23.52
C GLU A 162 30.75 8.62 -24.32
N GLY A 163 30.30 9.69 -23.69
CA GLY A 163 29.95 10.95 -24.35
C GLY A 163 28.64 10.89 -25.15
N ALA A 164 27.72 10.01 -24.75
CA ALA A 164 26.43 9.90 -25.43
C ALA A 164 25.64 11.20 -25.41
N SER A 165 24.86 11.45 -26.46
CA SER A 165 24.00 12.63 -26.54
C SER A 165 22.89 12.63 -25.47
N GLU A 166 22.38 13.81 -25.14
CA GLU A 166 21.26 13.98 -24.18
C GLU A 166 20.03 13.14 -24.55
N ILE A 167 19.78 12.93 -25.84
CA ILE A 167 18.70 12.07 -26.33
C ILE A 167 18.89 10.63 -25.88
N VAL A 168 20.13 10.11 -25.95
CA VAL A 168 20.46 8.75 -25.50
C VAL A 168 20.39 8.65 -23.99
N LEU A 169 20.89 9.64 -23.26
CA LEU A 169 20.82 9.70 -21.80
C LEU A 169 19.37 9.71 -21.31
N ASN A 170 18.51 10.51 -21.93
CA ASN A 170 17.08 10.58 -21.58
C ASN A 170 16.35 9.27 -21.90
N ARG A 171 16.66 8.61 -23.02
CA ARG A 171 16.13 7.27 -23.33
C ARG A 171 16.54 6.24 -22.27
N THR A 172 17.78 6.30 -21.81
CA THR A 172 18.29 5.39 -20.77
C THR A 172 17.57 5.64 -19.42
N ARG A 173 17.36 6.92 -19.06
CA ARG A 173 16.56 7.28 -17.87
C ARG A 173 15.13 6.75 -17.98
N GLN A 174 14.48 6.93 -19.13
CA GLN A 174 13.11 6.45 -19.34
C GLN A 174 13.03 4.92 -19.31
N ALA A 175 13.99 4.22 -19.89
CA ALA A 175 14.06 2.76 -19.81
C ALA A 175 14.20 2.26 -18.36
N ALA A 176 15.02 2.94 -17.56
CA ALA A 176 15.17 2.65 -16.13
C ALA A 176 13.88 2.90 -15.34
N LYS A 177 13.14 3.98 -15.66
CA LYS A 177 11.81 4.25 -15.08
C LYS A 177 10.80 3.17 -15.43
N ASN A 178 10.76 2.75 -16.68
CA ASN A 178 9.86 1.69 -17.12
C ASN A 178 10.19 0.35 -16.43
N LEU A 179 11.48 0.00 -16.31
CA LEU A 179 11.89 -1.21 -15.61
C LEU A 179 11.51 -1.18 -14.13
N SER A 180 11.76 -0.06 -13.45
CA SER A 180 11.41 0.11 -12.05
C SER A 180 9.90 0.07 -11.82
N LEU A 181 9.11 0.67 -12.69
CA LEU A 181 7.64 0.58 -12.67
C LEU A 181 7.14 -0.85 -12.87
N THR A 182 7.76 -1.60 -13.80
CA THR A 182 7.42 -3.02 -14.02
C THR A 182 7.66 -3.85 -12.77
N ARG A 183 8.79 -3.63 -12.07
CA ARG A 183 9.11 -4.29 -10.79
C ARG A 183 8.11 -3.94 -9.69
N SER A 184 7.74 -2.67 -9.57
CA SER A 184 6.73 -2.21 -8.61
C SER A 184 5.36 -2.85 -8.86
N ASN A 185 4.94 -2.95 -10.11
CA ASN A 185 3.72 -3.66 -10.49
C ASN A 185 3.80 -5.16 -10.13
N ALA A 186 4.95 -5.80 -10.37
CA ALA A 186 5.12 -7.21 -9.99
C ALA A 186 4.98 -7.42 -8.48
N VAL A 187 5.51 -6.52 -7.65
CA VAL A 187 5.34 -6.58 -6.19
C VAL A 187 3.86 -6.41 -5.81
N ARG A 188 3.18 -5.39 -6.35
CA ARG A 188 1.74 -5.18 -6.13
C ARG A 188 0.92 -6.41 -6.48
N ASP A 189 1.12 -6.97 -7.66
CA ASP A 189 0.33 -8.08 -8.18
C ASP A 189 0.55 -9.35 -7.35
N ASN A 190 1.78 -9.57 -6.86
CA ASN A 190 2.08 -10.68 -5.96
C ASN A 190 1.40 -10.50 -4.58
N ILE A 191 1.35 -9.29 -4.03
CA ILE A 191 0.63 -9.01 -2.77
C ILE A 191 -0.87 -9.27 -2.94
N ILE A 192 -1.47 -8.80 -4.02
CA ILE A 192 -2.89 -9.02 -4.32
C ILE A 192 -3.18 -10.51 -4.49
N ALA A 193 -2.34 -11.23 -5.23
CA ALA A 193 -2.48 -12.67 -5.43
C ALA A 193 -2.32 -13.45 -4.11
N PHE A 194 -1.39 -13.04 -3.27
CA PHE A 194 -1.18 -13.63 -1.95
C PHE A 194 -2.40 -13.43 -1.04
N ALA A 195 -2.90 -12.21 -0.95
CA ALA A 195 -4.11 -11.90 -0.18
C ALA A 195 -5.31 -12.73 -0.66
N LYS A 196 -5.52 -12.80 -1.98
CA LYS A 196 -6.57 -13.62 -2.58
C LYS A 196 -6.43 -15.10 -2.22
N LYS A 197 -5.20 -15.65 -2.27
CA LYS A 197 -4.92 -17.04 -1.88
C LYS A 197 -5.23 -17.30 -0.40
N LYS A 198 -5.10 -16.28 0.45
CA LYS A 198 -5.45 -16.33 1.89
C LYS A 198 -6.93 -16.03 2.17
N GLY A 199 -7.75 -15.83 1.13
CA GLY A 199 -9.16 -15.46 1.30
C GLY A 199 -9.37 -14.01 1.74
N ILE A 200 -8.36 -13.16 1.65
CA ILE A 200 -8.40 -11.77 2.11
C ILE A 200 -8.65 -10.87 0.91
N THR A 201 -9.65 -9.99 1.02
CA THR A 201 -9.96 -8.99 0.00
C THR A 201 -9.23 -7.69 0.35
N ILE A 202 -8.38 -7.22 -0.56
CA ILE A 202 -7.75 -5.90 -0.46
C ILE A 202 -8.41 -4.97 -1.47
N ASP A 203 -8.64 -3.73 -1.08
CA ASP A 203 -9.04 -2.67 -2.02
C ASP A 203 -7.83 -2.30 -2.88
N THR A 204 -7.91 -2.59 -4.17
CA THR A 204 -6.82 -2.31 -5.11
C THR A 204 -6.58 -0.82 -5.32
N SER A 205 -7.55 0.05 -4.99
CA SER A 205 -7.39 1.50 -5.06
C SER A 205 -6.45 2.06 -3.99
N GLN A 206 -6.13 1.27 -2.96
CA GLN A 206 -5.15 1.65 -1.92
C GLN A 206 -3.70 1.62 -2.41
N PHE A 207 -3.43 1.05 -3.60
CA PHE A 207 -2.07 0.93 -4.10
C PHE A 207 -1.69 2.08 -5.03
N VAL A 208 -0.61 2.77 -4.71
CA VAL A 208 0.05 3.74 -5.57
C VAL A 208 1.39 3.18 -6.03
N VAL A 209 1.55 3.01 -7.32
CA VAL A 209 2.74 2.41 -7.91
C VAL A 209 3.52 3.46 -8.67
N VAL A 210 4.79 3.63 -8.32
CA VAL A 210 5.68 4.63 -8.93
C VAL A 210 6.98 3.98 -9.37
N GLY A 211 7.48 4.37 -10.54
CA GLY A 211 8.83 4.01 -11.00
C GLY A 211 9.73 5.24 -11.01
N HIS A 212 10.70 5.29 -10.10
CA HIS A 212 11.66 6.39 -10.01
C HIS A 212 12.87 6.20 -10.94
N GLY A 213 13.07 4.99 -11.44
CA GLY A 213 14.25 4.67 -12.26
C GLY A 213 15.53 4.91 -11.47
N ILE A 214 16.41 5.75 -12.00
CA ILE A 214 17.70 6.10 -11.40
C ILE A 214 17.69 7.45 -10.68
N ASP A 215 16.56 8.14 -10.60
CA ASP A 215 16.48 9.52 -10.08
C ASP A 215 16.60 9.56 -8.55
N GLN A 216 16.35 8.43 -7.86
CA GLN A 216 16.40 8.31 -6.40
C GLN A 216 17.18 7.06 -5.99
N PRO A 217 18.48 6.98 -6.28
CA PRO A 217 19.28 5.85 -5.86
C PRO A 217 19.47 5.86 -4.33
N LYS A 218 19.57 4.67 -3.71
CA LYS A 218 19.91 4.54 -2.30
C LYS A 218 21.38 4.92 -2.03
N ASN A 219 22.22 4.62 -3.01
CA ASN A 219 23.66 4.90 -2.97
C ASN A 219 24.11 5.49 -4.31
N GLY A 220 25.06 6.41 -4.27
CA GLY A 220 25.66 7.00 -5.48
C GLY A 220 24.84 8.19 -6.01
N MET A 221 24.72 9.26 -5.22
CA MET A 221 24.29 10.59 -5.66
C MET A 221 25.42 11.59 -5.57
N CYS A 222 25.60 12.37 -6.63
CA CYS A 222 26.57 13.47 -6.73
C CYS A 222 25.84 14.74 -7.12
N GLY A 223 25.39 15.49 -6.12
CA GLY A 223 24.46 16.61 -6.35
C GLY A 223 23.11 16.09 -6.82
N SER A 224 22.62 16.60 -7.94
CA SER A 224 21.35 16.20 -8.55
C SER A 224 21.44 14.99 -9.49
N ASP A 225 22.64 14.51 -9.81
CA ASP A 225 22.88 13.43 -10.76
C ASP A 225 23.31 12.14 -10.07
N PRO A 226 22.92 10.98 -10.58
CA PRO A 226 23.47 9.71 -10.14
C PRO A 226 24.98 9.64 -10.43
N CYS A 227 25.75 9.08 -9.48
CA CYS A 227 27.14 8.73 -9.66
C CYS A 227 27.40 7.27 -9.27
N ALA A 228 28.59 6.76 -9.60
CA ALA A 228 28.92 5.37 -9.37
C ALA A 228 28.92 5.01 -7.88
N PRO A 229 28.11 4.06 -7.44
CA PRO A 229 28.25 3.43 -6.13
C PRO A 229 29.67 2.85 -5.94
N LYS A 230 30.12 2.77 -4.69
CA LYS A 230 31.50 2.37 -4.36
C LYS A 230 31.69 0.86 -4.35
N THR A 231 30.65 0.12 -4.02
CA THR A 231 30.70 -1.34 -3.86
C THR A 231 29.62 -2.04 -4.66
N GLU A 232 29.82 -3.32 -4.96
CA GLU A 232 28.80 -4.13 -5.62
C GLU A 232 27.49 -4.19 -4.82
N GLN A 233 27.58 -4.23 -3.50
CA GLN A 233 26.40 -4.21 -2.65
C GLN A 233 25.62 -2.90 -2.78
N GLU A 234 26.29 -1.78 -2.89
CA GLU A 234 25.64 -0.49 -3.12
C GLU A 234 24.93 -0.43 -4.48
N TRP A 235 25.53 -1.04 -5.54
CA TRP A 235 24.85 -1.19 -6.83
C TRP A 235 23.59 -2.04 -6.70
N ARG A 236 23.66 -3.16 -5.99
CA ARG A 236 22.51 -4.06 -5.76
C ARG A 236 21.42 -3.38 -4.97
N ASN A 237 21.76 -2.57 -3.97
CA ASN A 237 20.80 -1.82 -3.16
C ASN A 237 19.95 -0.83 -3.98
N ASN A 238 20.44 -0.38 -5.13
CA ASN A 238 19.68 0.48 -6.03
C ASN A 238 18.64 -0.27 -6.86
N MET A 239 18.76 -1.60 -6.99
CA MET A 239 17.79 -2.45 -7.70
C MET A 239 16.71 -2.96 -6.73
N ARG A 240 15.89 -2.06 -6.23
CA ARG A 240 14.91 -2.35 -5.19
C ARG A 240 13.52 -1.81 -5.52
N VAL A 241 12.54 -2.36 -4.83
CA VAL A 241 11.22 -1.78 -4.67
C VAL A 241 11.01 -1.48 -3.19
N GLU A 242 10.79 -0.23 -2.86
CA GLU A 242 10.38 0.19 -1.52
C GLU A 242 8.87 0.09 -1.43
N PHE A 243 8.43 -0.55 -0.38
CA PHE A 243 7.04 -0.70 -0.04
C PHE A 243 6.79 0.05 1.27
N ARG A 244 5.77 0.93 1.29
CA ARG A 244 5.41 1.69 2.49
C ARG A 244 3.92 1.71 2.67
N ILE A 245 3.47 1.56 3.90
CA ILE A 245 2.10 1.85 4.29
C ILE A 245 2.09 3.21 4.95
N ILE A 246 1.36 4.13 4.39
CA ILE A 246 1.26 5.50 4.86
C ILE A 246 -0.19 5.78 5.21
N GLN A 247 -0.42 6.23 6.43
CA GLN A 247 -1.71 6.78 6.79
C GLN A 247 -1.79 8.19 6.19
N ILE A 248 -2.72 8.38 5.27
CA ILE A 248 -3.05 9.70 4.76
C ILE A 248 -4.06 10.30 5.75
N GLU A 249 -3.70 11.41 6.36
CA GLU A 249 -4.71 12.24 7.01
C GLU A 249 -5.78 12.56 5.97
N ALA A 250 -7.05 12.47 6.37
CA ALA A 250 -8.20 12.63 5.50
C ALA A 250 -8.20 14.03 4.84
N GLU A 251 -7.39 14.21 3.80
CA GLU A 251 -7.60 15.29 2.86
C GLU A 251 -8.81 14.88 2.04
N SER A 252 -9.90 15.62 2.15
CA SER A 252 -11.18 15.36 1.45
C SER A 252 -11.03 15.13 -0.06
N SER A 253 -9.94 15.66 -0.65
CA SER A 253 -9.59 15.48 -2.05
C SER A 253 -9.07 14.08 -2.42
N ALA A 254 -8.56 13.30 -1.46
CA ALA A 254 -8.01 11.96 -1.71
C ALA A 254 -9.10 10.87 -1.77
N PHE A 255 -10.32 11.19 -1.31
CA PHE A 255 -11.45 10.27 -1.29
C PHE A 255 -12.46 10.63 -2.37
N LYS A 256 -13.01 9.61 -3.03
CA LYS A 256 -14.14 9.83 -3.94
C LYS A 256 -15.38 10.15 -3.13
N PRO A 257 -16.13 11.22 -3.48
CA PRO A 257 -17.43 11.46 -2.85
C PRO A 257 -18.33 10.25 -3.08
N LEU A 258 -19.11 9.94 -2.05
CA LEU A 258 -20.14 8.89 -2.08
C LEU A 258 -21.24 9.22 -3.08
#